data_c1a9bc7ced60188ae8b3d02797604eb2
#
_entry.id   c1a9bc7ced60188ae8b3d02797604eb2
#
_cell.length_a   1.000
_cell.length_b   1.000
_cell.length_c   1.000
_cell.angle_alpha   90.00
_cell.angle_beta   90.00
_cell.angle_gamma   90.00
#
_symmetry.space_group_name_H-M   'P 1'
#
loop_
_entity.id
_entity.type
_entity.pdbx_description
1 polymer ?
#
loop_
_entity_poly.entity_id
_entity_poly.type
_entity_poly.pdbx_seq_one_letter_code
_entity_poly.pdbx_strand_id
1 'polypeptide(L)'
;MKPRDGIYFLLNFPSVYRLFRTIVRGDGCRVYLSEYVRPVPGEKVLDIGCGPGDILENLPAVDYLGFDINPKYVEAAQKRFGRRGRFFCSDVGLTAIDQEAASFDLVLATAVLHHLDDNHAVSLFELARRALKPGGRLVTYDGCFVAGQPKLARFVVSRDRGQYVRESAEYAKLAAQVFPQVRSFVRHDLLRIPYTHVILQCGSVGSFPSGCPAPPLSATQLPSATDSLGCDF
;
A
#
# COMPACT_ATOMS: atom_id res chain seq x y z
N MET A 1 23.28 14.07 -4.36
CA MET A 1 23.57 12.61 -4.44
C MET A 1 23.99 12.16 -3.05
N LYS A 2 23.12 11.51 -2.25
CA LYS A 2 23.50 10.96 -0.92
C LYS A 2 24.40 9.74 -1.15
N PRO A 3 25.45 9.51 -0.33
CA PRO A 3 26.32 8.36 -0.46
C PRO A 3 25.52 7.06 -0.36
N ARG A 4 25.68 6.19 -1.35
CA ARG A 4 25.13 4.84 -1.38
C ARG A 4 26.01 3.93 -0.54
N ASP A 5 25.88 4.00 0.77
CA ASP A 5 26.73 3.22 1.66
C ASP A 5 26.26 1.77 1.75
N GLY A 6 27.22 0.89 1.53
CA GLY A 6 27.37 -0.57 1.70
C GLY A 6 26.14 -1.43 1.99
N ILE A 7 25.42 -1.21 3.08
CA ILE A 7 24.28 -2.06 3.49
C ILE A 7 23.09 -1.95 2.56
N TYR A 8 22.83 -0.77 1.98
CA TYR A 8 21.74 -0.55 1.02
C TYR A 8 22.00 -1.22 -0.34
N PHE A 9 23.26 -1.37 -0.73
CA PHE A 9 23.61 -2.13 -1.93
C PHE A 9 23.29 -3.61 -1.77
N LEU A 10 23.57 -4.19 -0.60
CA LEU A 10 23.24 -5.59 -0.28
C LEU A 10 21.73 -5.87 -0.31
N LEU A 11 20.89 -4.90 0.08
CA LEU A 11 19.44 -5.03 0.07
C LEU A 11 18.82 -4.97 -1.36
N ASN A 12 19.59 -4.66 -2.39
CA ASN A 12 19.14 -4.80 -3.78
C ASN A 12 19.14 -6.27 -4.26
N PHE A 13 19.74 -7.19 -3.48
CA PHE A 13 19.67 -8.61 -3.76
C PHE A 13 18.41 -9.21 -3.11
N PRO A 14 17.53 -9.89 -3.87
CA PRO A 14 16.27 -10.43 -3.35
C PRO A 14 16.44 -11.33 -2.12
N SER A 15 17.51 -12.12 -2.07
CA SER A 15 17.80 -13.02 -0.95
C SER A 15 18.16 -12.28 0.34
N VAL A 16 18.98 -11.24 0.24
CA VAL A 16 19.41 -10.41 1.39
C VAL A 16 18.24 -9.57 1.88
N TYR A 17 17.50 -8.97 0.97
CA TYR A 17 16.27 -8.23 1.28
C TYR A 17 15.25 -9.13 2.00
N ARG A 18 15.06 -10.36 1.53
CA ARG A 18 14.16 -11.32 2.16
C ARG A 18 14.61 -11.72 3.56
N LEU A 19 15.89 -12.02 3.75
CA LEU A 19 16.44 -12.35 5.08
C LEU A 19 16.24 -11.19 6.06
N PHE A 20 16.57 -9.97 5.65
CA PHE A 20 16.34 -8.77 6.45
C PHE A 20 14.86 -8.60 6.80
N ARG A 21 13.96 -8.74 5.83
CA ARG A 21 12.52 -8.68 6.07
C ARG A 21 12.04 -9.75 7.04
N THR A 22 12.51 -10.98 6.92
CA THR A 22 12.12 -12.09 7.82
C THR A 22 12.48 -11.77 9.26
N ILE A 23 13.66 -11.20 9.50
CA ILE A 23 14.12 -10.83 10.84
C ILE A 23 13.30 -9.65 11.41
N VAL A 24 13.01 -8.64 10.58
CA VAL A 24 12.41 -7.37 11.01
C VAL A 24 10.88 -7.45 11.08
N ARG A 25 10.25 -8.22 10.21
CA ARG A 25 8.80 -8.18 9.95
C ARG A 25 7.93 -8.78 11.07
N GLY A 26 8.43 -9.76 11.82
CA GLY A 26 7.58 -10.44 12.84
C GLY A 26 6.25 -10.93 12.25
N ASP A 27 5.16 -10.82 13.02
CA ASP A 27 3.79 -11.17 12.60
C ASP A 27 3.03 -10.02 11.90
N GLY A 28 3.67 -8.87 11.72
CA GLY A 28 3.03 -7.67 11.16
C GLY A 28 2.34 -7.85 9.81
N CYS A 29 2.86 -8.75 8.96
CA CYS A 29 2.20 -9.07 7.70
C CYS A 29 0.86 -9.78 7.91
N ARG A 30 0.78 -10.72 8.87
CA ARG A 30 -0.46 -11.40 9.20
C ARG A 30 -1.47 -10.43 9.78
N VAL A 31 -1.03 -9.56 10.69
CA VAL A 31 -1.88 -8.49 11.25
C VAL A 31 -2.39 -7.56 10.15
N TYR A 32 -1.50 -7.10 9.25
CA TYR A 32 -1.89 -6.28 8.11
C TYR A 32 -2.96 -6.97 7.25
N LEU A 33 -2.73 -8.24 6.90
CA LEU A 33 -3.67 -8.99 6.06
C LEU A 33 -5.00 -9.27 6.79
N SER A 34 -4.97 -9.68 8.06
CA SER A 34 -6.19 -10.09 8.79
C SER A 34 -7.04 -8.91 9.25
N GLU A 35 -6.42 -7.78 9.61
CA GLU A 35 -7.14 -6.63 10.15
C GLU A 35 -7.56 -5.62 9.07
N TYR A 36 -6.70 -5.40 8.06
CA TYR A 36 -6.87 -4.30 7.11
C TYR A 36 -7.18 -4.76 5.68
N VAL A 37 -6.45 -5.74 5.16
CA VAL A 37 -6.66 -6.22 3.78
C VAL A 37 -7.89 -7.13 3.69
N ARG A 38 -7.99 -8.11 4.58
CA ARG A 38 -9.06 -9.11 4.66
C ARG A 38 -9.36 -9.76 3.31
N PRO A 39 -8.35 -10.40 2.71
CA PRO A 39 -8.51 -11.01 1.40
C PRO A 39 -9.48 -12.20 1.48
N VAL A 40 -10.36 -12.30 0.49
CA VAL A 40 -11.34 -13.39 0.39
C VAL A 40 -10.89 -14.36 -0.71
N PRO A 41 -11.03 -15.68 -0.53
CA PRO A 41 -10.75 -16.65 -1.59
C PRO A 41 -11.54 -16.32 -2.87
N GLY A 42 -10.86 -16.39 -4.01
CA GLY A 42 -11.46 -16.11 -5.33
C GLY A 42 -11.43 -14.62 -5.74
N GLU A 43 -11.03 -13.70 -4.86
CA GLU A 43 -10.85 -12.30 -5.26
C GLU A 43 -9.79 -12.16 -6.37
N LYS A 44 -10.02 -11.22 -7.27
CA LYS A 44 -9.02 -10.77 -8.24
C LYS A 44 -8.24 -9.61 -7.63
N VAL A 45 -6.94 -9.81 -7.46
CA VAL A 45 -6.03 -8.93 -6.73
C VAL A 45 -5.00 -8.32 -7.68
N LEU A 46 -4.89 -7.00 -7.67
CA LEU A 46 -3.81 -6.23 -8.30
C LEU A 46 -2.82 -5.80 -7.20
N ASP A 47 -1.54 -6.08 -7.35
CA ASP A 47 -0.48 -5.64 -6.44
C ASP A 47 0.50 -4.73 -7.18
N ILE A 48 0.47 -3.45 -6.83
CA ILE A 48 1.31 -2.40 -7.42
C ILE A 48 2.58 -2.29 -6.59
N GLY A 49 3.75 -2.53 -7.21
CA GLY A 49 5.02 -2.64 -6.50
C GLY A 49 5.12 -3.95 -5.72
N CYS A 50 4.74 -5.06 -6.36
CA CYS A 50 4.63 -6.38 -5.71
C CYS A 50 5.96 -6.93 -5.17
N GLY A 51 7.10 -6.35 -5.55
CA GLY A 51 8.41 -6.85 -5.17
C GLY A 51 8.60 -8.32 -5.56
N PRO A 52 9.27 -9.13 -4.71
CA PRO A 52 9.44 -10.57 -4.95
C PRO A 52 8.20 -11.42 -4.63
N GLY A 53 7.01 -10.81 -4.52
CA GLY A 53 5.72 -11.49 -4.35
C GLY A 53 5.48 -12.07 -2.95
N ASP A 54 6.23 -11.64 -1.94
CA ASP A 54 6.19 -12.25 -0.61
C ASP A 54 4.83 -12.20 0.09
N ILE A 55 3.95 -11.28 -0.30
CA ILE A 55 2.60 -11.18 0.26
C ILE A 55 1.77 -12.43 -0.04
N LEU A 56 2.03 -13.09 -1.19
CA LEU A 56 1.35 -14.31 -1.59
C LEU A 56 1.55 -15.50 -0.64
N GLU A 57 2.60 -15.48 0.20
CA GLU A 57 2.76 -16.52 1.23
C GLU A 57 1.57 -16.59 2.18
N ASN A 58 0.93 -15.46 2.41
CA ASN A 58 -0.14 -15.32 3.42
C ASN A 58 -1.50 -14.98 2.81
N LEU A 59 -1.61 -14.81 1.49
CA LEU A 59 -2.89 -14.65 0.80
C LEU A 59 -3.58 -16.01 0.61
N PRO A 60 -4.91 -16.07 0.69
CA PRO A 60 -5.67 -17.24 0.29
C PRO A 60 -5.52 -17.53 -1.22
N ALA A 61 -6.28 -18.47 -1.75
CA ALA A 61 -6.37 -18.69 -3.19
C ALA A 61 -7.08 -17.50 -3.86
N VAL A 62 -6.34 -16.68 -4.59
CA VAL A 62 -6.81 -15.47 -5.31
C VAL A 62 -6.29 -15.49 -6.75
N ASP A 63 -6.96 -14.77 -7.67
CA ASP A 63 -6.39 -14.45 -9.00
C ASP A 63 -5.48 -13.23 -8.85
N TYR A 64 -4.18 -13.48 -8.79
CA TYR A 64 -3.20 -12.45 -8.46
C TYR A 64 -2.45 -11.94 -9.68
N LEU A 65 -2.38 -10.61 -9.79
CA LEU A 65 -1.61 -9.89 -10.79
C LEU A 65 -0.68 -8.89 -10.09
N GLY A 66 0.63 -9.08 -10.23
CA GLY A 66 1.64 -8.22 -9.64
C GLY A 66 2.47 -7.47 -10.67
N PHE A 67 2.76 -6.20 -10.38
CA PHE A 67 3.67 -5.36 -11.16
C PHE A 67 4.80 -4.84 -10.29
N ASP A 68 6.02 -4.83 -10.82
CA ASP A 68 7.17 -4.16 -10.21
C ASP A 68 8.13 -3.65 -11.29
N ILE A 69 8.78 -2.54 -11.05
CA ILE A 69 9.76 -1.96 -11.97
C ILE A 69 11.12 -2.66 -11.94
N ASN A 70 11.38 -3.46 -10.88
CA ASN A 70 12.64 -4.16 -10.70
C ASN A 70 12.60 -5.57 -11.32
N PRO A 71 13.30 -5.82 -12.44
CA PRO A 71 13.25 -7.12 -13.13
C PRO A 71 13.74 -8.28 -12.25
N LYS A 72 14.67 -8.05 -11.31
CA LYS A 72 15.17 -9.07 -10.40
C LYS A 72 14.09 -9.51 -9.39
N TYR A 73 13.23 -8.57 -8.98
CA TYR A 73 12.11 -8.89 -8.08
C TYR A 73 11.05 -9.67 -8.82
N VAL A 74 10.71 -9.26 -10.05
CA VAL A 74 9.73 -9.96 -10.89
C VAL A 74 10.21 -11.39 -11.20
N GLU A 75 11.47 -11.57 -11.58
CA GLU A 75 12.04 -12.89 -11.81
C GLU A 75 11.95 -13.79 -10.55
N ALA A 76 12.29 -13.24 -9.37
CA ALA A 76 12.17 -13.95 -8.10
C ALA A 76 10.72 -14.30 -7.77
N ALA A 77 9.77 -13.40 -8.03
CA ALA A 77 8.35 -13.63 -7.84
C ALA A 77 7.82 -14.72 -8.76
N GLN A 78 8.15 -14.67 -10.05
CA GLN A 78 7.78 -15.69 -11.05
C GLN A 78 8.32 -17.07 -10.67
N LYS A 79 9.60 -17.14 -10.25
CA LYS A 79 10.21 -18.40 -9.83
C LYS A 79 9.54 -19.04 -8.62
N ARG A 80 9.10 -18.21 -7.66
CA ARG A 80 8.51 -18.71 -6.40
C ARG A 80 7.01 -18.93 -6.51
N PHE A 81 6.31 -18.06 -7.21
CA PHE A 81 4.85 -17.97 -7.18
C PHE A 81 4.19 -17.98 -8.55
N GLY A 82 4.90 -18.29 -9.63
CA GLY A 82 4.34 -18.29 -10.99
C GLY A 82 3.16 -19.25 -11.20
N ARG A 83 2.93 -20.22 -10.27
CA ARG A 83 1.73 -21.07 -10.26
C ARG A 83 0.55 -20.43 -9.51
N ARG A 84 0.78 -19.34 -8.75
CA ARG A 84 -0.20 -18.69 -7.90
C ARG A 84 -0.56 -17.28 -8.36
N GLY A 85 0.22 -16.72 -9.31
CA GLY A 85 0.01 -15.38 -9.78
C GLY A 85 0.77 -15.09 -11.06
N ARG A 86 0.40 -14.01 -11.71
CA ARG A 86 1.08 -13.44 -12.89
C ARG A 86 1.87 -12.23 -12.46
N PHE A 87 3.11 -12.08 -12.97
CA PHE A 87 4.01 -11.00 -12.59
C PHE A 87 4.58 -10.33 -13.83
N PHE A 88 4.60 -9.01 -13.84
CA PHE A 88 5.05 -8.22 -14.97
C PHE A 88 6.07 -7.18 -14.52
N CYS A 89 7.18 -7.10 -15.28
CA CYS A 89 8.18 -6.05 -15.09
C CYS A 89 7.76 -4.83 -15.90
N SER A 90 7.08 -3.93 -15.26
CA SER A 90 6.59 -2.71 -15.88
C SER A 90 6.31 -1.68 -14.79
N ASP A 91 6.54 -0.41 -15.11
CA ASP A 91 5.80 0.64 -14.45
C ASP A 91 4.31 0.40 -14.76
N VAL A 92 3.46 0.40 -13.75
CA VAL A 92 2.03 0.18 -13.93
C VAL A 92 1.46 1.37 -14.69
N GLY A 93 1.90 1.51 -15.95
CA GLY A 93 1.40 2.48 -16.90
C GLY A 93 -0.03 2.11 -17.30
N LEU A 94 -0.78 3.13 -17.66
CA LEU A 94 -2.19 3.12 -18.03
C LEU A 94 -2.61 1.98 -18.96
N THR A 95 -1.75 1.58 -19.90
CA THR A 95 -2.09 0.64 -20.98
C THR A 95 -2.32 -0.81 -20.54
N ALA A 96 -1.64 -1.29 -19.49
CA ALA A 96 -1.84 -2.66 -19.01
C ALA A 96 -3.14 -2.80 -18.18
N ILE A 97 -3.55 -1.74 -17.51
CA ILE A 97 -4.77 -1.71 -16.69
C ILE A 97 -6.00 -1.32 -17.51
N ASP A 98 -5.87 -0.56 -18.59
CA ASP A 98 -7.00 -0.21 -19.44
C ASP A 98 -7.70 -1.44 -20.05
N GLN A 99 -6.96 -2.53 -20.28
CA GLN A 99 -7.52 -3.82 -20.69
C GLN A 99 -8.20 -4.60 -19.54
N GLU A 100 -7.92 -4.23 -18.31
CA GLU A 100 -8.40 -4.87 -17.08
C GLU A 100 -9.18 -3.87 -16.20
N ALA A 101 -9.68 -2.77 -16.79
CA ALA A 101 -10.42 -1.75 -16.05
C ALA A 101 -11.64 -2.36 -15.34
N ALA A 102 -11.95 -1.87 -14.14
CA ALA A 102 -13.08 -2.29 -13.31
C ALA A 102 -13.16 -3.82 -13.11
N SER A 103 -12.01 -4.52 -13.01
CA SER A 103 -11.97 -5.97 -12.91
C SER A 103 -11.44 -6.51 -11.59
N PHE A 104 -10.84 -5.67 -10.74
CA PHE A 104 -10.22 -6.09 -9.48
C PHE A 104 -11.12 -5.85 -8.27
N ASP A 105 -11.16 -6.83 -7.38
CA ASP A 105 -11.86 -6.74 -6.11
C ASP A 105 -11.00 -6.03 -5.06
N LEU A 106 -9.68 -6.21 -5.17
CA LEU A 106 -8.68 -5.68 -4.25
C LEU A 106 -7.48 -5.13 -5.03
N VAL A 107 -7.06 -3.93 -4.70
CA VAL A 107 -5.77 -3.37 -5.12
C VAL A 107 -4.88 -3.21 -3.88
N LEU A 108 -3.63 -3.62 -3.98
CA LEU A 108 -2.60 -3.44 -2.97
C LEU A 108 -1.52 -2.49 -3.48
N ALA A 109 -1.00 -1.64 -2.58
CA ALA A 109 0.22 -0.87 -2.81
C ALA A 109 1.01 -0.84 -1.49
N THR A 110 1.93 -1.79 -1.33
CA THR A 110 2.64 -2.03 -0.08
C THR A 110 4.07 -1.51 -0.17
N ALA A 111 4.41 -0.50 0.60
CA ALA A 111 5.71 0.17 0.61
C ALA A 111 6.05 0.81 -0.76
N VAL A 112 5.10 1.53 -1.34
CA VAL A 112 5.22 2.17 -2.65
C VAL A 112 5.10 3.68 -2.57
N LEU A 113 4.09 4.21 -1.85
CA LEU A 113 3.76 5.63 -1.85
C LEU A 113 4.90 6.52 -1.35
N HIS A 114 5.72 6.03 -0.41
CA HIS A 114 6.87 6.78 0.11
C HIS A 114 8.03 6.90 -0.90
N HIS A 115 7.95 6.25 -2.06
CA HIS A 115 8.87 6.43 -3.19
C HIS A 115 8.35 7.43 -4.23
N LEU A 116 7.08 7.83 -4.16
CA LEU A 116 6.39 8.66 -5.15
C LEU A 116 6.20 10.09 -4.62
N ASP A 117 6.48 11.08 -5.46
CA ASP A 117 6.04 12.45 -5.19
C ASP A 117 4.50 12.55 -5.21
N ASP A 118 3.95 13.72 -4.91
CA ASP A 118 2.51 13.90 -4.77
C ASP A 118 1.75 13.61 -6.06
N ASN A 119 2.28 14.05 -7.20
CA ASN A 119 1.62 13.84 -8.50
C ASN A 119 1.59 12.34 -8.87
N HIS A 120 2.70 11.63 -8.69
CA HIS A 120 2.77 10.20 -8.95
C HIS A 120 1.93 9.40 -7.93
N ALA A 121 1.87 9.84 -6.67
CA ALA A 121 1.00 9.21 -5.68
C ALA A 121 -0.49 9.37 -6.03
N VAL A 122 -0.93 10.55 -6.47
CA VAL A 122 -2.30 10.78 -6.95
C VAL A 122 -2.58 9.93 -8.20
N SER A 123 -1.65 9.88 -9.15
CA SER A 123 -1.78 9.03 -10.35
C SER A 123 -1.93 7.55 -10.00
N LEU A 124 -1.21 7.05 -8.96
CA LEU A 124 -1.39 5.68 -8.46
C LEU A 124 -2.80 5.48 -7.88
N PHE A 125 -3.31 6.43 -7.11
CA PHE A 125 -4.69 6.36 -6.59
C PHE A 125 -5.73 6.35 -7.71
N GLU A 126 -5.57 7.18 -8.74
CA GLU A 126 -6.46 7.21 -9.90
C GLU A 126 -6.43 5.90 -10.68
N LEU A 127 -5.25 5.32 -10.89
CA LEU A 127 -5.06 4.03 -11.51
C LEU A 127 -5.75 2.92 -10.70
N ALA A 128 -5.54 2.89 -9.38
CA ALA A 128 -6.19 1.93 -8.50
C ALA A 128 -7.72 2.05 -8.56
N ARG A 129 -8.26 3.28 -8.55
CA ARG A 129 -9.70 3.52 -8.68
C ARG A 129 -10.29 3.02 -9.99
N ARG A 130 -9.57 3.19 -11.11
CA ARG A 130 -10.00 2.68 -12.42
C ARG A 130 -9.95 1.16 -12.51
N ALA A 131 -8.97 0.54 -11.88
CA ALA A 131 -8.82 -0.92 -11.85
C ALA A 131 -9.90 -1.60 -11.01
N LEU A 132 -10.39 -0.94 -9.95
CA LEU A 132 -11.34 -1.50 -9.01
C LEU A 132 -12.74 -1.65 -9.58
N LYS A 133 -13.38 -2.79 -9.33
CA LYS A 133 -14.82 -3.00 -9.48
C LYS A 133 -15.61 -2.04 -8.58
N PRO A 134 -16.90 -1.78 -8.90
CA PRO A 134 -17.83 -1.22 -7.92
C PRO A 134 -17.80 -2.06 -6.63
N GLY A 135 -17.58 -1.42 -5.48
CA GLY A 135 -17.44 -2.11 -4.18
C GLY A 135 -16.04 -2.67 -3.87
N GLY A 136 -15.11 -2.62 -4.83
CA GLY A 136 -13.72 -2.98 -4.61
C GLY A 136 -12.98 -1.99 -3.71
N ARG A 137 -11.81 -2.37 -3.20
CA ARG A 137 -11.02 -1.59 -2.26
C ARG A 137 -9.54 -1.55 -2.59
N LEU A 138 -8.91 -0.40 -2.31
CA LEU A 138 -7.45 -0.25 -2.27
C LEU A 138 -6.99 -0.30 -0.81
N VAL A 139 -5.92 -1.02 -0.54
CA VAL A 139 -5.24 -0.99 0.76
C VAL A 139 -3.76 -0.70 0.56
N THR A 140 -3.26 0.35 1.22
CA THR A 140 -1.85 0.73 1.19
C THR A 140 -1.18 0.49 2.55
N TYR A 141 0.15 0.45 2.56
CA TYR A 141 0.94 0.26 3.76
C TYR A 141 2.30 0.93 3.54
N ASP A 142 2.56 2.02 4.25
CA ASP A 142 3.77 2.83 4.07
C ASP A 142 4.34 3.33 5.39
N GLY A 143 5.63 3.66 5.41
CA GLY A 143 6.26 4.37 6.51
C GLY A 143 5.72 5.80 6.61
N CYS A 144 5.51 6.31 7.84
CA CYS A 144 5.04 7.68 8.02
C CYS A 144 5.61 8.37 9.24
N PHE A 145 5.46 9.70 9.27
CA PHE A 145 5.66 10.51 10.46
C PHE A 145 4.32 10.81 11.13
N VAL A 146 4.35 10.96 12.47
CA VAL A 146 3.20 11.40 13.26
C VAL A 146 3.66 12.28 14.41
N ALA A 147 2.77 13.15 14.90
CA ALA A 147 3.01 13.94 16.11
C ALA A 147 3.19 13.01 17.32
N GLY A 148 4.14 13.32 18.20
CA GLY A 148 4.42 12.50 19.38
C GLY A 148 5.11 11.16 19.12
N GLN A 149 5.52 10.89 17.88
CA GLN A 149 6.24 9.65 17.53
C GLN A 149 7.53 9.49 18.36
N PRO A 150 7.82 8.29 18.89
CA PRO A 150 9.07 8.01 19.60
C PRO A 150 10.29 8.40 18.75
N LYS A 151 11.25 9.09 19.37
CA LYS A 151 12.45 9.61 18.67
C LYS A 151 13.18 8.54 17.86
N LEU A 152 13.30 7.32 18.42
CA LEU A 152 13.95 6.21 17.74
C LEU A 152 13.16 5.75 16.50
N ALA A 153 11.83 5.64 16.60
CA ALA A 153 10.99 5.30 15.46
C ALA A 153 11.08 6.37 14.37
N ARG A 154 11.05 7.66 14.76
CA ARG A 154 11.22 8.78 13.82
C ARG A 154 12.59 8.74 13.13
N PHE A 155 13.65 8.42 13.87
CA PHE A 155 14.99 8.25 13.31
C PHE A 155 15.02 7.10 12.29
N VAL A 156 14.45 5.93 12.62
CA VAL A 156 14.45 4.76 11.71
C VAL A 156 13.65 5.08 10.44
N VAL A 157 12.46 5.67 10.57
CA VAL A 157 11.65 6.11 9.42
C VAL A 157 12.40 7.13 8.55
N SER A 158 13.12 8.09 9.16
CA SER A 158 13.91 9.08 8.41
C SER A 158 15.07 8.49 7.61
N ARG A 159 15.49 7.26 7.91
CA ARG A 159 16.51 6.49 7.20
C ARG A 159 15.94 5.51 6.18
N ASP A 160 14.61 5.48 6.03
CA ASP A 160 13.98 4.71 4.98
C ASP A 160 14.48 5.15 3.59
N ARG A 161 14.40 4.24 2.61
CA ARG A 161 14.81 4.51 1.23
C ARG A 161 13.84 5.43 0.50
N GLY A 162 12.64 5.58 1.02
CA GLY A 162 11.62 6.46 0.47
C GLY A 162 12.07 7.92 0.51
N GLN A 163 12.02 8.58 -0.64
CA GLN A 163 12.38 10.00 -0.74
C GLN A 163 11.23 10.90 -0.29
N TYR A 164 10.01 10.36 -0.24
CA TYR A 164 8.76 11.10 -0.02
C TYR A 164 7.96 10.50 1.14
N VAL A 165 8.64 10.16 2.24
CA VAL A 165 7.96 9.77 3.47
C VAL A 165 7.25 10.99 4.03
N ARG A 166 5.92 10.88 4.20
CA ARG A 166 5.00 11.96 4.60
C ARG A 166 4.47 11.76 6.01
N GLU A 167 3.81 12.77 6.53
CA GLU A 167 2.93 12.58 7.68
C GLU A 167 1.69 11.76 7.28
N SER A 168 1.14 10.99 8.24
CA SER A 168 -0.01 10.12 7.98
C SER A 168 -1.21 10.86 7.40
N ALA A 169 -1.45 12.11 7.85
CA ALA A 169 -2.52 12.96 7.35
C ALA A 169 -2.33 13.38 5.88
N GLU A 170 -1.09 13.57 5.43
CA GLU A 170 -0.79 13.95 4.05
C GLU A 170 -1.08 12.80 3.08
N TYR A 171 -0.73 11.55 3.44
CA TYR A 171 -1.13 10.38 2.66
C TYR A 171 -2.65 10.29 2.50
N ALA A 172 -3.39 10.47 3.60
CA ALA A 172 -4.85 10.42 3.58
C ALA A 172 -5.45 11.55 2.73
N LYS A 173 -4.86 12.77 2.78
CA LYS A 173 -5.27 13.91 1.96
C LYS A 173 -5.08 13.66 0.46
N LEU A 174 -3.96 13.03 0.06
CA LEU A 174 -3.74 12.66 -1.35
C LEU A 174 -4.76 11.62 -1.82
N ALA A 175 -5.02 10.59 -1.02
CA ALA A 175 -6.02 9.56 -1.33
C ALA A 175 -7.44 10.13 -1.44
N ALA A 176 -7.80 11.11 -0.60
CA ALA A 176 -9.11 11.74 -0.57
C ALA A 176 -9.40 12.62 -1.80
N GLN A 177 -8.40 12.97 -2.61
CA GLN A 177 -8.61 13.64 -3.91
C GLN A 177 -9.27 12.70 -4.93
N VAL A 178 -9.13 11.38 -4.73
CA VAL A 178 -9.54 10.35 -5.69
C VAL A 178 -10.65 9.45 -5.16
N PHE A 179 -10.58 9.07 -3.88
CA PHE A 179 -11.51 8.14 -3.26
C PHE A 179 -12.51 8.86 -2.35
N PRO A 180 -13.83 8.60 -2.48
CA PRO A 180 -14.86 9.21 -1.63
C PRO A 180 -14.80 8.75 -0.17
N GLN A 181 -14.23 7.56 0.08
CA GLN A 181 -13.99 7.08 1.44
C GLN A 181 -12.53 6.69 1.63
N VAL A 182 -11.89 7.29 2.63
CA VAL A 182 -10.53 7.00 3.06
C VAL A 182 -10.53 6.79 4.57
N ARG A 183 -10.05 5.62 5.00
CA ARG A 183 -9.77 5.34 6.41
C ARG A 183 -8.27 5.26 6.58
N SER A 184 -7.74 5.94 7.59
CA SER A 184 -6.31 5.96 7.90
C SER A 184 -6.05 5.38 9.28
N PHE A 185 -5.07 4.50 9.37
CA PHE A 185 -4.67 3.83 10.61
C PHE A 185 -3.17 3.97 10.80
N VAL A 186 -2.76 4.38 11.98
CA VAL A 186 -1.34 4.45 12.36
C VAL A 186 -0.99 3.27 13.24
N ARG A 187 0.11 2.59 12.91
CA ARG A 187 0.60 1.43 13.67
C ARG A 187 2.09 1.57 13.97
N HIS A 188 2.47 1.15 15.19
CA HIS A 188 3.86 1.20 15.67
C HIS A 188 4.45 -0.18 15.95
N ASP A 189 3.66 -1.23 15.79
CA ASP A 189 3.90 -2.59 16.26
C ASP A 189 3.97 -3.65 15.14
N LEU A 190 3.95 -3.23 13.89
CA LEU A 190 3.97 -4.16 12.75
C LEU A 190 5.37 -4.69 12.39
N LEU A 191 6.40 -4.10 12.96
CA LEU A 191 7.78 -4.58 12.84
C LEU A 191 8.38 -4.82 14.23
N ARG A 192 9.38 -5.68 14.29
CA ARG A 192 10.17 -5.92 15.52
C ARG A 192 11.13 -4.77 15.84
N ILE A 193 11.35 -3.85 14.92
CA ILE A 193 12.11 -2.62 15.12
C ILE A 193 11.14 -1.46 15.34
N PRO A 194 11.54 -0.42 16.07
CA PRO A 194 10.72 0.80 16.21
C PRO A 194 10.50 1.45 14.84
N TYR A 195 9.28 1.33 14.33
CA TYR A 195 8.90 1.89 13.04
C TYR A 195 7.42 2.29 13.08
N THR A 196 7.07 3.35 12.38
CA THR A 196 5.68 3.83 12.33
C THR A 196 5.15 3.69 10.92
N HIS A 197 3.99 3.06 10.79
CA HIS A 197 3.31 2.86 9.53
C HIS A 197 1.98 3.58 9.49
N VAL A 198 1.61 4.01 8.29
CA VAL A 198 0.23 4.34 7.93
C VAL A 198 -0.33 3.26 7.04
N ILE A 199 -1.57 2.88 7.30
CA ILE A 199 -2.36 1.99 6.44
C ILE A 199 -3.56 2.81 5.98
N LEU A 200 -3.77 2.90 4.67
CA LEU A 200 -4.97 3.48 4.11
C LEU A 200 -5.86 2.38 3.56
N GLN A 201 -7.15 2.48 3.86
CA GLN A 201 -8.20 1.75 3.16
C GLN A 201 -9.01 2.77 2.36
N CYS A 202 -9.04 2.60 1.04
CA CYS A 202 -9.70 3.53 0.13
C CYS A 202 -10.75 2.79 -0.71
N GLY A 203 -11.92 3.38 -0.88
CA GLY A 203 -13.01 2.76 -1.63
C GLY A 203 -14.21 3.67 -1.79
N SER A 204 -15.32 3.11 -2.29
CA SER A 204 -16.64 3.72 -2.30
C SER A 204 -17.44 3.37 -1.03
N VAL A 205 -18.60 3.97 -0.86
CA VAL A 205 -19.50 3.62 0.23
C VAL A 205 -19.86 2.13 0.16
N GLY A 206 -19.61 1.39 1.24
CA GLY A 206 -19.85 -0.05 1.31
C GLY A 206 -18.69 -0.95 0.90
N SER A 207 -17.56 -0.40 0.44
CA SER A 207 -16.39 -1.19 0.02
C SER A 207 -15.65 -1.91 1.17
N PHE A 208 -15.92 -1.54 2.42
CA PHE A 208 -15.18 -2.11 3.55
C PHE A 208 -15.96 -3.23 4.22
N PRO A 209 -15.37 -4.44 4.37
CA PRO A 209 -16.01 -5.55 5.07
C PRO A 209 -16.46 -5.16 6.48
N SER A 210 -17.62 -5.67 6.92
CA SER A 210 -18.11 -5.49 8.28
C SER A 210 -17.09 -5.96 9.31
N GLY A 211 -16.85 -5.16 10.36
CA GLY A 211 -15.88 -5.49 11.42
C GLY A 211 -14.43 -5.07 11.15
N CYS A 212 -14.15 -4.27 10.10
CA CYS A 212 -12.87 -3.54 10.05
C CYS A 212 -12.73 -2.64 11.27
N PRO A 213 -11.53 -2.53 11.88
CA PRO A 213 -11.31 -1.61 12.98
C PRO A 213 -11.79 -0.22 12.58
N ALA A 214 -12.55 0.44 13.47
CA ALA A 214 -12.89 1.85 13.27
C ALA A 214 -11.58 2.66 13.36
N PRO A 215 -11.40 3.70 12.54
CA PRO A 215 -10.27 4.60 12.73
C PRO A 215 -10.32 5.18 14.15
N PRO A 216 -9.18 5.37 14.83
CA PRO A 216 -9.15 6.02 16.13
C PRO A 216 -9.83 7.38 16.05
N LEU A 217 -10.62 7.76 17.05
CA LEU A 217 -11.48 8.94 17.13
C LEU A 217 -10.79 10.31 16.91
N SER A 218 -9.51 10.34 16.61
CA SER A 218 -8.72 11.56 16.35
C SER A 218 -8.49 11.88 14.86
N ALA A 219 -9.03 11.09 13.94
CA ALA A 219 -8.93 11.41 12.51
C ALA A 219 -10.11 12.32 12.14
N THR A 220 -9.85 13.59 11.98
CA THR A 220 -10.76 14.62 11.44
C THR A 220 -11.49 14.06 10.22
N GLN A 221 -12.79 13.87 10.32
CA GLN A 221 -13.65 13.66 9.17
C GLN A 221 -13.55 14.92 8.31
N LEU A 222 -12.87 14.83 7.17
CA LEU A 222 -12.93 15.87 6.14
C LEU A 222 -14.40 15.91 5.66
N PRO A 223 -15.03 17.09 5.62
CA PRO A 223 -16.42 17.20 5.15
C PRO A 223 -16.51 16.69 3.71
N SER A 224 -17.54 15.90 3.43
CA SER A 224 -17.89 15.48 2.08
C SER A 224 -18.15 16.72 1.22
N ALA A 225 -17.62 16.77 0.01
CA ALA A 225 -17.73 17.89 -0.94
C ALA A 225 -19.16 18.12 -1.50
N THR A 226 -20.21 17.73 -0.79
CA THR A 226 -21.62 17.79 -1.25
C THR A 226 -22.51 18.80 -0.50
N ASP A 227 -21.98 19.57 0.46
CA ASP A 227 -22.80 20.56 1.18
C ASP A 227 -22.39 22.01 0.85
N SER A 228 -22.49 22.40 -0.41
CA SER A 228 -22.53 23.82 -0.78
C SER A 228 -23.30 24.05 -2.08
N LEU A 229 -24.60 23.78 -2.04
CA LEU A 229 -25.60 24.40 -2.92
C LEU A 229 -26.88 24.60 -2.11
N GLY A 230 -26.84 25.54 -1.21
CA GLY A 230 -28.00 26.18 -0.63
C GLY A 230 -28.08 27.57 -1.26
N CYS A 231 -28.89 27.69 -2.30
CA CYS A 231 -29.42 28.97 -2.75
C CYS A 231 -30.34 29.49 -1.66
N ASP A 232 -30.13 30.71 -1.23
CA ASP A 232 -31.23 31.60 -0.78
C ASP A 232 -30.95 33.01 -1.23
N PHE A 233 -31.94 33.55 -1.92
CA PHE A 233 -32.32 34.93 -2.33
C PHE A 233 -31.39 36.09 -2.04
#